data_e86b9b4e604729cd9369fa5866bdc14f
#
_entry.id   e86b9b4e604729cd9369fa5866bdc14f
#
_cell.length_a   1.000
_cell.length_b   1.000
_cell.length_c   1.000
_cell.angle_alpha   90.00
_cell.angle_beta   90.00
_cell.angle_gamma   90.00
#
_symmetry.space_group_name_H-M   'P 1'
#
loop_
_entity.id
_entity.type
_entity.pdbx_description
1 polymer ?
#
loop_
_entity_poly.entity_id
_entity_poly.type
_entity_poly.pdbx_seq_one_letter_code
_entity_poly.pdbx_strand_id
1 'polypeptide(L)'
;IYVGKAHAIRRRAVPTWGVFLDEEAQGGGPLIDIGTHALDLTLWMMNNYKPKYVVGNAYHKLSSTKNAANAWGPWDPAEFTVEDSAFGFVVMENGATIYLEASWALNSLDVKESKTTLFGTKGGADMNNGLTINGEDRGLLYEKKIELETGGVAFYDGSGISKEVLEAQSWVDAIINDTEPVVKPEQALVVTEILEAIYESSKTNAPVFF
;
A
#
# COMPACT_ATOMS: atom_id res chain seq x y z
N ILE A 1 -16.16 -8.11 1.33
CA ILE A 1 -14.84 -8.31 0.69
C ILE A 1 -14.21 -9.53 1.34
N TYR A 2 -13.69 -10.45 0.52
CA TYR A 2 -13.00 -11.65 1.01
C TYR A 2 -11.54 -11.74 0.52
N VAL A 3 -11.15 -10.93 -0.49
CA VAL A 3 -9.76 -10.78 -0.92
C VAL A 3 -9.47 -9.31 -1.18
N GLY A 4 -8.30 -8.84 -0.73
CA GLY A 4 -7.67 -7.57 -1.07
C GLY A 4 -6.30 -7.78 -1.72
N LYS A 5 -5.90 -6.87 -2.60
CA LYS A 5 -4.52 -6.77 -3.09
C LYS A 5 -4.02 -5.35 -2.84
N ALA A 6 -2.96 -5.23 -2.09
CA ALA A 6 -2.27 -3.98 -1.81
C ALA A 6 -1.05 -3.86 -2.73
N HIS A 7 -1.04 -2.84 -3.60
CA HIS A 7 -0.06 -2.70 -4.67
C HIS A 7 0.88 -1.51 -4.41
N ALA A 8 2.17 -1.80 -4.26
CA ALA A 8 3.24 -0.82 -4.06
C ALA A 8 4.49 -1.20 -4.88
N ILE A 9 4.34 -1.40 -6.19
CA ILE A 9 5.39 -1.85 -7.08
C ILE A 9 5.94 -0.71 -7.94
N ARG A 10 7.22 -0.44 -7.78
CA ARG A 10 8.08 0.32 -8.70
C ARG A 10 9.02 -0.64 -9.44
N ARG A 11 9.30 -0.33 -10.71
CA ARG A 11 10.25 -1.14 -11.49
C ARG A 11 11.71 -0.80 -11.17
N ARG A 12 12.05 0.49 -11.19
CA ARG A 12 13.36 1.08 -10.91
C ARG A 12 13.18 2.52 -10.44
N ALA A 13 12.76 2.66 -9.18
CA ALA A 13 12.61 3.97 -8.55
C ALA A 13 12.98 3.84 -7.06
N VAL A 14 14.26 3.51 -6.86
CA VAL A 14 14.92 3.44 -5.56
C VAL A 14 15.27 4.86 -5.13
N PRO A 15 14.82 5.34 -3.96
CA PRO A 15 15.22 6.65 -3.45
C PRO A 15 16.70 6.62 -3.06
N THR A 16 17.52 7.45 -3.74
CA THR A 16 18.98 7.51 -3.55
C THR A 16 19.43 8.72 -2.73
N TRP A 17 18.55 9.26 -1.90
CA TRP A 17 18.81 10.41 -1.06
C TRP A 17 18.43 10.14 0.41
N GLY A 18 18.94 10.99 1.32
CA GLY A 18 18.63 10.86 2.74
C GLY A 18 19.13 9.53 3.32
N VAL A 19 18.29 8.90 4.13
CA VAL A 19 18.59 7.65 4.85
C VAL A 19 17.85 6.43 4.30
N PHE A 20 17.16 6.55 3.15
CA PHE A 20 16.28 5.49 2.65
C PHE A 20 16.95 4.13 2.46
N LEU A 21 18.25 4.10 2.17
CA LEU A 21 18.98 2.85 1.93
C LEU A 21 19.62 2.26 3.19
N ASP A 22 19.59 2.99 4.31
CA ASP A 22 20.21 2.59 5.57
C ASP A 22 19.17 1.95 6.49
N GLU A 23 19.33 0.65 6.78
CA GLU A 23 18.40 -0.12 7.62
C GLU A 23 18.36 0.41 9.05
N GLU A 24 19.49 0.84 9.62
CA GLU A 24 19.53 1.35 11.01
C GLU A 24 18.78 2.68 11.14
N ALA A 25 18.90 3.55 10.16
CA ALA A 25 18.30 4.90 10.20
C ALA A 25 16.85 4.91 9.71
N GLN A 26 16.50 4.10 8.70
CA GLN A 26 15.18 4.06 8.06
C GLN A 26 14.25 3.00 8.65
N GLY A 27 14.80 1.87 9.13
CA GLY A 27 14.07 0.74 9.68
C GLY A 27 13.66 -0.31 8.66
N GLY A 28 13.69 -0.02 7.36
CA GLY A 28 13.36 -0.93 6.26
C GLY A 28 13.25 -0.21 4.93
N GLY A 29 13.02 -0.94 3.86
CA GLY A 29 12.96 -0.44 2.49
C GLY A 29 11.53 -0.22 1.98
N PRO A 30 11.21 -0.68 0.76
CA PRO A 30 9.91 -0.43 0.14
C PRO A 30 8.71 -0.95 0.92
N LEU A 31 8.88 -1.94 1.79
CA LEU A 31 7.79 -2.47 2.59
C LEU A 31 7.23 -1.40 3.53
N ILE A 32 8.10 -0.72 4.26
CA ILE A 32 7.68 0.34 5.19
C ILE A 32 7.51 1.71 4.52
N ASP A 33 8.20 1.98 3.39
CA ASP A 33 8.06 3.26 2.68
C ASP A 33 6.74 3.32 1.90
N ILE A 34 6.57 2.46 0.89
CA ILE A 34 5.41 2.50 -0.02
C ILE A 34 4.39 1.40 0.25
N GLY A 35 4.80 0.26 0.83
CA GLY A 35 3.91 -0.83 1.22
C GLY A 35 2.91 -0.40 2.28
N THR A 36 3.34 0.41 3.24
CA THR A 36 2.49 1.06 4.25
C THR A 36 1.25 1.70 3.63
N HIS A 37 1.43 2.56 2.60
CA HIS A 37 0.32 3.28 1.98
C HIS A 37 -0.68 2.36 1.29
N ALA A 38 -0.19 1.33 0.59
CA ALA A 38 -1.06 0.38 -0.10
C ALA A 38 -1.81 -0.53 0.88
N LEU A 39 -1.15 -0.96 1.95
CA LEU A 39 -1.75 -1.80 2.99
C LEU A 39 -2.81 -1.03 3.77
N ASP A 40 -2.48 0.19 4.24
CA ASP A 40 -3.42 1.05 4.97
C ASP A 40 -4.69 1.31 4.15
N LEU A 41 -4.54 1.74 2.89
CA LEU A 41 -5.66 1.94 1.97
C LEU A 41 -6.51 0.66 1.82
N THR A 42 -5.86 -0.51 1.72
CA THR A 42 -6.57 -1.78 1.56
C THR A 42 -7.36 -2.15 2.81
N LEU A 43 -6.77 -2.05 4.00
CA LEU A 43 -7.42 -2.31 5.28
C LEU A 43 -8.59 -1.33 5.51
N TRP A 44 -8.37 -0.05 5.20
CA TRP A 44 -9.39 0.99 5.31
C TRP A 44 -10.60 0.72 4.41
N MET A 45 -10.36 0.42 3.13
CA MET A 45 -11.44 0.10 2.19
C MET A 45 -12.15 -1.22 2.50
N MET A 46 -11.46 -2.19 3.10
CA MET A 46 -12.04 -3.43 3.61
C MET A 46 -12.78 -3.22 4.94
N ASN A 47 -12.51 -2.13 5.65
CA ASN A 47 -12.91 -1.88 7.04
C ASN A 47 -12.62 -3.08 7.94
N ASN A 48 -11.39 -3.61 7.84
CA ASN A 48 -10.97 -4.81 8.55
C ASN A 48 -9.53 -4.69 9.04
N TYR A 49 -9.36 -4.54 10.35
CA TYR A 49 -8.09 -4.35 11.05
C TYR A 49 -7.79 -5.47 12.05
N LYS A 50 -8.27 -6.70 11.77
CA LYS A 50 -8.07 -7.85 12.63
C LYS A 50 -7.28 -8.94 11.90
N PRO A 51 -5.96 -8.82 11.82
CA PRO A 51 -5.12 -9.86 11.26
C PRO A 51 -5.12 -11.08 12.20
N LYS A 52 -5.04 -12.27 11.60
CA LYS A 52 -4.94 -13.54 12.31
C LYS A 52 -3.54 -14.10 12.25
N TYR A 53 -2.96 -14.10 11.06
CA TYR A 53 -1.56 -14.46 10.84
C TYR A 53 -1.07 -13.89 9.50
N VAL A 54 0.24 -13.82 9.39
CA VAL A 54 0.93 -13.34 8.19
C VAL A 54 2.04 -14.33 7.79
N VAL A 55 2.25 -14.46 6.47
CA VAL A 55 3.43 -15.10 5.88
C VAL A 55 4.01 -14.12 4.87
N GLY A 56 5.33 -13.93 4.88
CA GLY A 56 5.96 -13.04 3.91
C GLY A 56 7.46 -13.26 3.75
N ASN A 57 8.01 -12.61 2.71
CA ASN A 57 9.44 -12.59 2.43
C ASN A 57 9.89 -11.20 2.02
N ALA A 58 11.05 -10.79 2.52
CA ALA A 58 11.81 -9.63 2.10
C ALA A 58 13.05 -10.08 1.31
N TYR A 59 13.38 -9.36 0.25
CA TYR A 59 14.44 -9.74 -0.70
C TYR A 59 15.46 -8.62 -0.91
N HIS A 60 16.73 -9.02 -1.04
CA HIS A 60 17.88 -8.18 -1.41
C HIS A 60 18.47 -8.72 -2.72
N LYS A 61 17.70 -8.70 -3.81
CA LYS A 61 18.09 -9.35 -5.07
C LYS A 61 18.68 -8.40 -6.09
N LEU A 62 18.22 -7.16 -6.12
CA LEU A 62 18.68 -6.13 -7.05
C LEU A 62 19.52 -5.04 -6.39
N SER A 63 19.45 -4.91 -5.06
CA SER A 63 20.24 -3.96 -4.26
C SER A 63 21.75 -4.07 -4.51
N SER A 64 22.28 -5.26 -4.75
CA SER A 64 23.70 -5.51 -5.04
C SER A 64 24.13 -5.19 -6.48
N THR A 65 23.22 -4.72 -7.34
CA THR A 65 23.51 -4.42 -8.76
C THR A 65 24.30 -3.12 -8.88
N LYS A 66 25.53 -3.23 -9.41
CA LYS A 66 26.39 -2.06 -9.70
C LYS A 66 25.88 -1.32 -10.94
N ASN A 67 25.97 0.01 -10.90
CA ASN A 67 25.56 0.89 -12.02
C ASN A 67 24.12 0.60 -12.51
N ALA A 68 23.24 0.27 -11.59
CA ALA A 68 21.87 -0.06 -11.92
C ALA A 68 21.13 1.12 -12.56
N ALA A 69 20.31 0.82 -13.57
CA ALA A 69 19.38 1.81 -14.10
C ALA A 69 18.33 2.12 -13.04
N ASN A 70 18.13 3.40 -12.74
CA ASN A 70 17.18 3.90 -11.76
C ASN A 70 16.69 5.28 -12.14
N ALA A 71 15.47 5.64 -11.74
CA ALA A 71 14.83 6.93 -12.05
C ALA A 71 15.62 8.13 -11.50
N TRP A 72 16.29 7.95 -10.35
CA TRP A 72 17.00 9.02 -9.64
C TRP A 72 18.52 8.79 -9.57
N GLY A 73 19.07 8.16 -10.58
CA GLY A 73 20.49 7.80 -10.63
C GLY A 73 20.79 6.45 -9.96
N PRO A 74 21.97 5.87 -10.27
CA PRO A 74 22.36 4.58 -9.69
C PRO A 74 22.55 4.71 -8.18
N TRP A 75 22.19 3.65 -7.45
CA TRP A 75 22.52 3.52 -6.04
C TRP A 75 23.91 2.94 -5.84
N ASP A 76 24.48 3.15 -4.65
CA ASP A 76 25.67 2.41 -4.22
C ASP A 76 25.22 1.11 -3.53
N PRO A 77 25.61 -0.07 -4.06
CA PRO A 77 25.27 -1.35 -3.41
C PRO A 77 25.84 -1.50 -2.00
N ALA A 78 26.90 -0.78 -1.66
CA ALA A 78 27.49 -0.84 -0.32
C ALA A 78 26.65 -0.10 0.75
N GLU A 79 25.87 0.87 0.31
CA GLU A 79 24.97 1.66 1.18
C GLU A 79 23.55 1.09 1.21
N PHE A 80 23.20 0.15 0.31
CA PHE A 80 21.85 -0.41 0.20
C PHE A 80 21.68 -1.60 1.13
N THR A 81 21.36 -1.35 2.39
CA THR A 81 21.25 -2.36 3.45
C THR A 81 19.82 -2.84 3.70
N VAL A 82 18.80 -2.08 3.28
CA VAL A 82 17.39 -2.48 3.34
C VAL A 82 17.01 -3.43 2.21
N GLU A 83 15.85 -4.07 2.30
CA GLU A 83 15.30 -4.87 1.21
C GLU A 83 14.97 -4.02 -0.02
N ASP A 84 15.04 -4.62 -1.22
CA ASP A 84 14.63 -3.99 -2.49
C ASP A 84 13.20 -4.37 -2.89
N SER A 85 12.67 -5.43 -2.31
CA SER A 85 11.29 -5.90 -2.50
C SER A 85 10.83 -6.80 -1.35
N ALA A 86 9.53 -6.76 -1.05
CA ALA A 86 8.89 -7.63 -0.07
C ALA A 86 7.48 -8.00 -0.52
N PHE A 87 7.04 -9.20 -0.12
CA PHE A 87 5.72 -9.73 -0.45
C PHE A 87 5.12 -10.40 0.78
N GLY A 88 3.85 -10.14 1.05
CA GLY A 88 3.13 -10.67 2.18
C GLY A 88 1.77 -11.27 1.80
N PHE A 89 1.38 -12.29 2.55
CA PHE A 89 0.07 -12.88 2.53
C PHE A 89 -0.52 -12.81 3.94
N VAL A 90 -1.54 -11.99 4.11
CA VAL A 90 -2.21 -11.75 5.40
C VAL A 90 -3.54 -12.47 5.42
N VAL A 91 -3.80 -13.24 6.45
CA VAL A 91 -5.11 -13.84 6.71
C VAL A 91 -5.75 -13.10 7.88
N MET A 92 -6.96 -12.59 7.67
CA MET A 92 -7.74 -11.88 8.67
C MET A 92 -8.58 -12.84 9.51
N GLU A 93 -9.00 -12.44 10.73
CA GLU A 93 -9.83 -13.29 11.62
C GLU A 93 -11.13 -13.77 10.98
N ASN A 94 -11.74 -12.94 10.13
CA ASN A 94 -12.98 -13.29 9.40
C ASN A 94 -12.74 -14.18 8.16
N GLY A 95 -11.50 -14.63 7.92
CA GLY A 95 -11.12 -15.47 6.80
C GLY A 95 -10.83 -14.71 5.50
N ALA A 96 -10.96 -13.39 5.47
CA ALA A 96 -10.51 -12.60 4.34
C ALA A 96 -8.98 -12.65 4.22
N THR A 97 -8.46 -12.45 2.99
CA THR A 97 -7.02 -12.48 2.72
C THR A 97 -6.57 -11.22 2.01
N ILE A 98 -5.32 -10.81 2.27
CA ILE A 98 -4.69 -9.68 1.59
C ILE A 98 -3.34 -10.14 1.04
N TYR A 99 -3.10 -9.84 -0.25
CA TYR A 99 -1.79 -9.92 -0.87
C TYR A 99 -1.16 -8.54 -0.84
N LEU A 100 -0.02 -8.41 -0.19
CA LEU A 100 0.79 -7.19 -0.21
C LEU A 100 2.02 -7.41 -1.08
N GLU A 101 2.26 -6.49 -1.99
CA GLU A 101 3.47 -6.42 -2.79
C GLU A 101 4.10 -5.03 -2.66
N ALA A 102 5.39 -4.98 -2.33
CA ALA A 102 6.14 -3.75 -2.21
C ALA A 102 7.51 -3.89 -2.87
N SER A 103 7.91 -2.93 -3.70
CA SER A 103 9.22 -2.95 -4.34
C SER A 103 9.63 -1.58 -4.85
N TRP A 104 10.89 -1.22 -4.63
CA TRP A 104 11.55 -0.11 -5.33
C TRP A 104 12.27 -0.56 -6.60
N ALA A 105 12.69 -1.84 -6.64
CA ALA A 105 13.42 -2.43 -7.75
C ALA A 105 12.94 -3.84 -8.03
N LEU A 106 12.20 -4.00 -9.13
CA LEU A 106 11.67 -5.29 -9.56
C LEU A 106 11.63 -5.35 -11.09
N ASN A 107 11.93 -6.51 -11.68
CA ASN A 107 11.81 -6.72 -13.11
C ASN A 107 10.36 -7.01 -13.51
N SER A 108 9.49 -6.02 -13.36
CA SER A 108 8.07 -6.08 -13.70
C SER A 108 7.67 -4.96 -14.64
N LEU A 109 6.72 -5.23 -15.53
CA LEU A 109 6.01 -4.22 -16.32
C LEU A 109 4.68 -3.82 -15.66
N ASP A 110 4.17 -4.63 -14.73
CA ASP A 110 2.97 -4.32 -13.94
C ASP A 110 3.36 -3.47 -12.73
N VAL A 111 3.38 -2.16 -12.94
CA VAL A 111 3.81 -1.15 -11.97
C VAL A 111 2.57 -0.46 -11.42
N LYS A 112 2.41 -0.53 -10.10
CA LYS A 112 1.27 0.03 -9.38
C LYS A 112 1.72 0.51 -8.01
N GLU A 113 1.47 1.75 -7.67
CA GLU A 113 1.85 2.31 -6.38
C GLU A 113 0.65 2.95 -5.70
N SER A 114 0.54 2.72 -4.40
CA SER A 114 -0.55 3.22 -3.54
C SER A 114 -1.95 2.88 -4.09
N LYS A 115 -2.13 1.62 -4.52
CA LYS A 115 -3.38 1.13 -5.10
C LYS A 115 -3.87 -0.13 -4.42
N THR A 116 -5.18 -0.36 -4.51
CA THR A 116 -5.80 -1.59 -4.04
C THR A 116 -6.73 -2.17 -5.10
N THR A 117 -6.89 -3.51 -5.06
CA THR A 117 -7.95 -4.23 -5.78
C THR A 117 -8.71 -5.06 -4.77
N LEU A 118 -10.03 -4.97 -4.78
CA LEU A 118 -10.90 -5.63 -3.81
C LEU A 118 -11.88 -6.57 -4.50
N PHE A 119 -12.01 -7.77 -3.95
CA PHE A 119 -12.93 -8.80 -4.44
C PHE A 119 -13.97 -9.09 -3.37
N GLY A 120 -15.22 -8.83 -3.72
CA GLY A 120 -16.37 -9.10 -2.87
C GLY A 120 -17.33 -10.08 -3.53
N THR A 121 -18.25 -10.64 -2.75
CA THR A 121 -19.27 -11.59 -3.23
C THR A 121 -20.38 -10.93 -4.05
N LYS A 122 -20.55 -9.61 -3.92
CA LYS A 122 -21.56 -8.81 -4.65
C LYS A 122 -20.96 -7.87 -5.67
N GLY A 123 -19.66 -7.74 -5.70
CA GLY A 123 -18.94 -6.86 -6.60
C GLY A 123 -17.50 -6.66 -6.13
N GLY A 124 -16.73 -5.91 -6.88
CA GLY A 124 -15.34 -5.60 -6.60
C GLY A 124 -15.01 -4.15 -6.90
N ALA A 125 -13.79 -3.76 -6.55
CA ALA A 125 -13.23 -2.47 -6.90
C ALA A 125 -11.78 -2.64 -7.38
N ASP A 126 -11.39 -1.85 -8.37
CA ASP A 126 -10.07 -1.86 -8.96
C ASP A 126 -9.58 -0.43 -9.17
N MET A 127 -8.33 -0.18 -8.80
CA MET A 127 -7.70 1.14 -8.94
C MET A 127 -6.63 1.19 -10.04
N ASN A 128 -6.52 0.19 -10.91
CA ASN A 128 -5.44 0.14 -11.92
C ASN A 128 -5.45 1.35 -12.87
N ASN A 129 -6.62 1.74 -13.37
CA ASN A 129 -6.82 2.85 -14.30
C ASN A 129 -7.85 3.87 -13.78
N GLY A 130 -7.65 4.34 -12.55
CA GLY A 130 -8.68 5.06 -11.80
C GLY A 130 -9.56 4.09 -11.02
N LEU A 131 -10.50 4.61 -10.22
CA LEU A 131 -11.40 3.76 -9.45
C LEU A 131 -12.52 3.21 -10.35
N THR A 132 -12.56 1.89 -10.48
CA THR A 132 -13.62 1.17 -11.20
C THR A 132 -14.31 0.20 -10.26
N ILE A 133 -15.63 0.29 -10.16
CA ILE A 133 -16.48 -0.67 -9.46
C ILE A 133 -17.00 -1.66 -10.48
N ASN A 134 -16.99 -2.93 -10.16
CA ASN A 134 -17.52 -4.00 -11.01
C ASN A 134 -18.50 -4.88 -10.25
N GLY A 135 -19.37 -5.56 -10.97
CA GLY A 135 -20.37 -6.44 -10.37
C GLY A 135 -21.24 -7.13 -11.41
N GLU A 136 -22.34 -7.69 -10.93
CA GLU A 136 -23.36 -8.34 -11.75
C GLU A 136 -24.74 -7.72 -11.45
N ASP A 137 -25.52 -7.45 -12.49
CA ASP A 137 -26.93 -7.10 -12.38
C ASP A 137 -27.73 -7.92 -13.43
N ARG A 138 -28.72 -8.66 -12.97
CA ARG A 138 -29.64 -9.49 -13.81
C ARG A 138 -28.93 -10.40 -14.81
N GLY A 139 -27.83 -11.04 -14.38
CA GLY A 139 -27.05 -11.96 -15.21
C GLY A 139 -26.07 -11.28 -16.16
N LEU A 140 -25.89 -9.95 -16.06
CA LEU A 140 -24.96 -9.19 -16.86
C LEU A 140 -23.86 -8.61 -15.99
N LEU A 141 -22.60 -8.78 -16.41
CA LEU A 141 -21.47 -8.13 -15.76
C LEU A 141 -21.44 -6.65 -16.14
N TYR A 142 -21.13 -5.79 -15.17
CA TYR A 142 -20.95 -4.37 -15.39
C TYR A 142 -19.64 -3.86 -14.82
N GLU A 143 -19.16 -2.77 -15.41
CA GLU A 143 -18.08 -1.94 -14.90
C GLU A 143 -18.56 -0.50 -14.81
N LYS A 144 -18.25 0.16 -13.68
CA LYS A 144 -18.57 1.57 -13.45
C LYS A 144 -17.31 2.33 -13.07
N LYS A 145 -16.80 3.12 -13.99
CA LYS A 145 -15.69 4.02 -13.71
C LYS A 145 -16.17 5.17 -12.83
N ILE A 146 -15.47 5.44 -11.75
CA ILE A 146 -15.72 6.54 -10.83
C ILE A 146 -14.71 7.65 -11.12
N GLU A 147 -15.19 8.81 -11.53
CA GLU A 147 -14.34 9.98 -11.71
C GLU A 147 -14.26 10.71 -10.37
N LEU A 148 -13.10 10.64 -9.74
CA LEU A 148 -12.85 11.24 -8.43
C LEU A 148 -12.45 12.72 -8.51
N GLU A 149 -12.05 13.20 -9.69
CA GLU A 149 -11.45 14.52 -9.88
C GLU A 149 -12.39 15.55 -10.49
N THR A 150 -13.54 15.15 -11.00
CA THR A 150 -14.54 16.07 -11.54
C THR A 150 -15.64 16.27 -10.49
N GLY A 151 -15.58 17.35 -9.77
CA GLY A 151 -16.77 17.88 -9.12
C GLY A 151 -17.84 18.04 -10.22
N GLY A 152 -18.95 17.33 -10.13
CA GLY A 152 -19.95 17.12 -11.18
C GLY A 152 -20.62 18.35 -11.80
N VAL A 153 -19.98 19.53 -11.77
CA VAL A 153 -20.32 20.75 -12.48
C VAL A 153 -19.01 21.43 -12.86
N ALA A 154 -18.83 21.75 -14.12
CA ALA A 154 -17.63 22.44 -14.64
C ALA A 154 -17.30 23.79 -13.94
N PHE A 155 -18.16 24.25 -13.06
CA PHE A 155 -18.00 25.44 -12.21
C PHE A 155 -17.30 25.12 -10.87
N TYR A 156 -17.30 23.86 -10.47
CA TYR A 156 -16.55 23.32 -9.35
C TYR A 156 -15.52 22.31 -9.90
N ASP A 157 -14.65 22.77 -10.78
CA ASP A 157 -13.41 22.04 -10.97
C ASP A 157 -12.68 22.18 -9.64
N GLY A 158 -12.50 21.08 -8.96
CA GLY A 158 -11.88 21.02 -7.64
C GLY A 158 -10.40 21.43 -7.63
N SER A 159 -10.05 22.41 -8.46
CA SER A 159 -8.73 23.01 -8.64
C SER A 159 -8.23 23.80 -7.44
N GLY A 160 -8.84 23.65 -6.28
CA GLY A 160 -8.61 24.59 -5.20
C GLY A 160 -7.82 24.05 -4.02
N ILE A 161 -7.97 22.79 -3.62
CA ILE A 161 -7.41 22.33 -2.34
C ILE A 161 -6.55 21.10 -2.58
N SER A 162 -5.25 21.20 -2.27
CA SER A 162 -4.35 20.04 -2.38
C SER A 162 -4.73 18.95 -1.36
N LYS A 163 -4.34 17.71 -1.64
CA LYS A 163 -4.62 16.55 -0.77
C LYS A 163 -4.07 16.77 0.64
N GLU A 164 -2.89 17.38 0.73
CA GLU A 164 -2.20 17.69 1.98
C GLU A 164 -2.99 18.71 2.81
N VAL A 165 -3.59 19.70 2.14
CA VAL A 165 -4.44 20.70 2.81
C VAL A 165 -5.73 20.05 3.30
N LEU A 166 -6.36 19.17 2.50
CA LEU A 166 -7.56 18.44 2.93
C LEU A 166 -7.27 17.52 4.12
N GLU A 167 -6.14 16.85 4.12
CA GLU A 167 -5.69 16.01 5.24
C GLU A 167 -5.52 16.84 6.51
N ALA A 168 -4.74 17.93 6.44
CA ALA A 168 -4.53 18.83 7.57
C ALA A 168 -5.85 19.44 8.07
N GLN A 169 -6.74 19.83 7.17
CA GLN A 169 -8.05 20.40 7.51
C GLN A 169 -8.93 19.36 8.22
N SER A 170 -8.99 18.12 7.71
CA SER A 170 -9.77 17.06 8.35
C SER A 170 -9.28 16.75 9.77
N TRP A 171 -7.97 16.82 10.01
CA TRP A 171 -7.38 16.65 11.33
C TRP A 171 -7.75 17.77 12.28
N VAL A 172 -7.63 19.03 11.83
CA VAL A 172 -8.02 20.22 12.61
C VAL A 172 -9.51 20.19 12.93
N ASP A 173 -10.36 19.85 11.95
CA ASP A 173 -11.80 19.74 12.14
C ASP A 173 -12.17 18.65 13.17
N ALA A 174 -11.47 17.52 13.18
CA ALA A 174 -11.66 16.47 14.18
C ALA A 174 -11.34 16.98 15.60
N ILE A 175 -10.27 17.76 15.77
CA ILE A 175 -9.91 18.37 17.06
C ILE A 175 -10.94 19.41 17.50
N ILE A 176 -11.35 20.32 16.60
CA ILE A 176 -12.30 21.39 16.92
C ILE A 176 -13.67 20.85 17.30
N ASN A 177 -14.11 19.82 16.60
CA ASN A 177 -15.45 19.24 16.78
C ASN A 177 -15.49 18.06 17.75
N ASP A 178 -14.37 17.70 18.37
CA ASP A 178 -14.23 16.55 19.27
C ASP A 178 -14.77 15.24 18.64
N THR A 179 -14.36 15.01 17.39
CA THR A 179 -14.75 13.84 16.60
C THR A 179 -13.56 12.93 16.32
N GLU A 180 -13.83 11.68 16.02
CA GLU A 180 -12.80 10.73 15.60
C GLU A 180 -12.13 11.16 14.30
N PRO A 181 -10.80 11.05 14.18
CA PRO A 181 -10.10 11.30 12.93
C PRO A 181 -10.43 10.23 11.88
N VAL A 182 -10.26 10.56 10.60
CA VAL A 182 -10.50 9.62 9.48
C VAL A 182 -9.63 8.37 9.58
N VAL A 183 -8.37 8.54 9.98
CA VAL A 183 -7.45 7.44 10.29
C VAL A 183 -7.13 7.46 11.77
N LYS A 184 -7.43 6.37 12.46
CA LYS A 184 -7.20 6.24 13.91
C LYS A 184 -5.81 5.71 14.20
N PRO A 185 -5.16 6.12 15.30
CA PRO A 185 -3.86 5.59 15.71
C PRO A 185 -3.84 4.06 15.84
N GLU A 186 -4.92 3.48 16.34
CA GLU A 186 -5.07 2.02 16.49
C GLU A 186 -5.10 1.30 15.13
N GLN A 187 -5.63 1.95 14.09
CA GLN A 187 -5.62 1.42 12.72
C GLN A 187 -4.23 1.48 12.13
N ALA A 188 -3.53 2.59 12.33
CA ALA A 188 -2.13 2.75 11.90
C ALA A 188 -1.20 1.75 12.61
N LEU A 189 -1.44 1.47 13.91
CA LEU A 189 -0.70 0.45 14.65
C LEU A 189 -0.82 -0.93 13.99
N VAL A 190 -2.02 -1.36 13.61
CA VAL A 190 -2.23 -2.65 12.92
C VAL A 190 -1.47 -2.73 11.61
N VAL A 191 -1.37 -1.63 10.86
CA VAL A 191 -0.53 -1.58 9.64
C VAL A 191 0.92 -1.89 10.01
N THR A 192 1.48 -1.20 11.00
CA THR A 192 2.86 -1.42 11.47
C THR A 192 3.08 -2.86 11.93
N GLU A 193 2.19 -3.41 12.74
CA GLU A 193 2.26 -4.79 13.23
C GLU A 193 2.29 -5.81 12.09
N ILE A 194 1.48 -5.63 11.04
CA ILE A 194 1.50 -6.50 9.85
C ILE A 194 2.84 -6.40 9.10
N LEU A 195 3.40 -5.19 8.94
CA LEU A 195 4.69 -5.00 8.26
C LEU A 195 5.83 -5.64 9.05
N GLU A 196 5.87 -5.44 10.37
CA GLU A 196 6.84 -6.10 11.25
C GLU A 196 6.72 -7.63 11.19
N ALA A 197 5.49 -8.15 11.19
CA ALA A 197 5.24 -9.59 11.08
C ALA A 197 5.69 -10.17 9.73
N ILE A 198 5.68 -9.39 8.63
CA ILE A 198 6.26 -9.81 7.35
C ILE A 198 7.78 -9.96 7.46
N TYR A 199 8.48 -9.00 8.08
CA TYR A 199 9.92 -9.12 8.31
C TYR A 199 10.26 -10.31 9.21
N GLU A 200 9.51 -10.51 10.29
CA GLU A 200 9.72 -11.65 11.21
C GLU A 200 9.46 -12.99 10.49
N SER A 201 8.38 -13.08 9.69
CA SER A 201 8.09 -14.26 8.87
C SER A 201 9.23 -14.56 7.89
N SER A 202 9.79 -13.54 7.26
CA SER A 202 10.94 -13.66 6.36
C SER A 202 12.19 -14.18 7.07
N LYS A 203 12.45 -13.74 8.29
CA LYS A 203 13.61 -14.18 9.10
C LYS A 203 13.44 -15.61 9.59
N THR A 204 12.25 -15.97 10.04
CA THR A 204 11.98 -17.27 10.67
C THR A 204 11.56 -18.35 9.67
N ASN A 205 11.18 -17.96 8.44
CA ASN A 205 10.55 -18.81 7.43
C ASN A 205 9.28 -19.50 7.95
N ALA A 206 8.52 -18.84 8.79
CA ALA A 206 7.32 -19.35 9.45
C ALA A 206 6.20 -18.30 9.50
N PRO A 207 4.92 -18.73 9.64
CA PRO A 207 3.83 -17.80 9.89
C PRO A 207 4.01 -17.08 11.24
N VAL A 208 3.65 -15.79 11.27
CA VAL A 208 3.54 -15.00 12.50
C VAL A 208 2.07 -14.81 12.83
N PHE A 209 1.67 -15.18 14.04
CA PHE A 209 0.29 -15.08 14.54
C PHE A 209 0.15 -13.86 15.45
N PHE A 210 -1.01 -13.19 15.37
CA PHE A 210 -1.39 -12.05 16.20
C PHE A 210 -2.16 -12.49 17.44
#